data_883030ef06a55eaea2917eebe19b596a
#
_entry.id   883030ef06a55eaea2917eebe19b596a
#
_cell.length_a   1.000
_cell.length_b   1.000
_cell.length_c   1.000
_cell.angle_alpha   90.00
_cell.angle_beta   90.00
_cell.angle_gamma   90.00
#
_symmetry.space_group_name_H-M   'P 1'
#
loop_
_entity.id
_entity.type
_entity.pdbx_description
1 polymer ?
#
loop_
_entity_poly.entity_id
_entity_poly.type
_entity_poly.pdbx_seq_one_letter_code
_entity_poly.pdbx_strand_id
1 'polypeptide(L)'
;MYWLIALLIGASLLSPAGAISKTAAQNWPQAAGPNGNWSAHGKSVPLHWSVARNQNIVWLTTLPEEGQSGIAVSGDRLFLTTMKPLVDANASREGHDIVGYCLDSRTGKILWTVDIAGTENSTYAYGFSDSTTPTPVTDGKHVWFCNSSGTVGCWDFAGRNVWHRNWKPTTGRPFNKQFEPILYSNTLLNMEPRDEGDPKREKDPWNYLRGLDKRTGKTLWISEDALTHYNTPVLGTLPDGTPAVLQGRGGYHDVPETPSGLTLTSLALGAEGHTIWHYEGSGKALYTQHWDKKFAYWFDLDNSLHQVIDVLTGKLLRTQSLTAKVDYRRYDVGAGKYVLESGVDLKKRTPAYSVFPAWFCNVVVGDWHYFLCFADPASKLGPPYCIGRVNVVTDAVEYLELPVQVVREAGSPDRFVWNQAQTSSTINSRGIDAAGDPRSKRDGWYWCFLGSPTVVNDKIFITTMLGITYVINGRAKVLDAKALCAVNDLGTAGQTWSLNSVSYAGGRLYHRSMKEVVCIGTEWLPIYEGRNGNGDGKNR
;
A
#
# COMPACT_ATOMS: atom_id res chain seq x y z
N MET A 1 -8.03 29.96 -59.35
CA MET A 1 -7.88 28.50 -59.04
C MET A 1 -7.14 28.45 -57.72
N TYR A 2 -7.90 28.52 -56.59
CA TYR A 2 -7.36 28.58 -55.24
C TYR A 2 -7.61 27.21 -54.60
N TRP A 3 -6.54 26.56 -54.13
CA TRP A 3 -6.64 25.32 -53.32
C TRP A 3 -6.72 25.70 -51.85
N LEU A 4 -7.83 25.34 -51.19
CA LEU A 4 -7.96 25.37 -49.73
C LEU A 4 -7.33 24.10 -49.18
N ILE A 5 -6.31 24.25 -48.35
CA ILE A 5 -5.78 23.17 -47.49
C ILE A 5 -6.53 23.24 -46.17
N ALA A 6 -7.37 22.23 -45.91
CA ALA A 6 -8.02 22.07 -44.63
C ALA A 6 -7.04 21.38 -43.67
N LEU A 7 -6.57 22.10 -42.64
CA LEU A 7 -5.87 21.51 -41.49
C LEU A 7 -6.89 20.81 -40.58
N LEU A 8 -6.86 19.50 -40.56
CA LEU A 8 -7.53 18.71 -39.54
C LEU A 8 -6.68 18.75 -38.24
N ILE A 9 -7.07 19.61 -37.30
CA ILE A 9 -6.56 19.60 -35.93
C ILE A 9 -7.27 18.44 -35.21
N GLY A 10 -6.57 17.34 -35.05
CA GLY A 10 -7.01 16.22 -34.22
C GLY A 10 -7.00 16.66 -32.73
N ALA A 11 -8.15 17.00 -32.21
CA ALA A 11 -8.32 17.19 -30.77
C ALA A 11 -8.17 15.83 -30.06
N SER A 12 -7.02 15.57 -29.49
CA SER A 12 -6.83 14.50 -28.52
C SER A 12 -7.67 14.85 -27.29
N LEU A 13 -8.79 14.17 -27.12
CA LEU A 13 -9.58 14.23 -25.88
C LEU A 13 -8.72 13.67 -24.74
N LEU A 14 -8.06 14.56 -24.02
CA LEU A 14 -7.47 14.29 -22.71
C LEU A 14 -8.64 13.99 -21.77
N SER A 15 -8.78 12.73 -21.37
CA SER A 15 -9.68 12.37 -20.26
C SER A 15 -9.23 13.10 -19.01
N PRO A 16 -10.13 13.79 -18.29
CA PRO A 16 -9.76 14.47 -17.06
C PRO A 16 -9.29 13.45 -16.04
N ALA A 17 -8.04 13.54 -15.64
CA ALA A 17 -7.51 12.77 -14.50
C ALA A 17 -8.28 13.22 -13.25
N GLY A 18 -9.01 12.29 -12.60
CA GLY A 18 -9.61 12.56 -11.31
C GLY A 18 -11.06 12.10 -11.05
N ALA A 19 -11.78 11.65 -12.07
CA ALA A 19 -13.02 10.93 -11.83
C ALA A 19 -12.69 9.47 -11.51
N ILE A 20 -13.04 8.98 -10.32
CA ILE A 20 -13.01 7.54 -10.01
C ILE A 20 -13.81 6.85 -11.12
N SER A 21 -13.12 6.11 -11.97
CA SER A 21 -13.77 5.38 -13.06
C SER A 21 -14.80 4.44 -12.47
N LYS A 22 -16.07 4.61 -12.79
CA LYS A 22 -17.15 3.68 -12.40
C LYS A 22 -17.05 2.35 -13.17
N THR A 23 -16.12 2.24 -14.11
CA THR A 23 -15.83 1.01 -14.83
C THR A 23 -15.09 0.05 -13.89
N ALA A 24 -15.50 -1.21 -13.86
CA ALA A 24 -14.85 -2.23 -13.04
C ALA A 24 -13.37 -2.34 -13.39
N ALA A 25 -12.50 -2.31 -12.38
CA ALA A 25 -11.07 -2.38 -12.58
C ALA A 25 -10.68 -3.76 -13.17
N GLN A 26 -10.08 -3.72 -14.35
CA GLN A 26 -9.53 -4.91 -15.01
C GLN A 26 -8.04 -5.08 -14.67
N ASN A 27 -7.38 -4.03 -14.21
CA ASN A 27 -5.96 -3.98 -13.91
C ASN A 27 -5.73 -3.35 -12.54
N TRP A 28 -4.57 -3.68 -11.94
CA TRP A 28 -4.03 -3.05 -10.73
C TRP A 28 -2.58 -2.64 -11.03
N PRO A 29 -2.36 -1.50 -11.69
CA PRO A 29 -1.09 -1.22 -12.36
C PRO A 29 0.05 -0.80 -11.44
N GLN A 30 -0.20 -0.55 -10.17
CA GLN A 30 0.73 -0.05 -9.16
C GLN A 30 0.19 -0.32 -7.74
N ALA A 31 0.99 -0.09 -6.71
CA ALA A 31 0.59 -0.34 -5.32
C ALA A 31 -0.77 0.25 -4.96
N ALA A 32 -0.93 1.54 -5.18
CA ALA A 32 -2.15 2.28 -4.87
C ALA A 32 -3.27 2.09 -5.91
N GLY A 33 -3.16 1.08 -6.76
CA GLY A 33 -4.18 0.70 -7.73
C GLY A 33 -4.35 1.66 -8.91
N PRO A 34 -5.43 1.50 -9.68
CA PRO A 34 -5.63 2.24 -10.93
C PRO A 34 -5.81 3.75 -10.73
N ASN A 35 -6.23 4.16 -9.56
CA ASN A 35 -6.50 5.56 -9.23
C ASN A 35 -5.39 6.21 -8.38
N GLY A 36 -4.35 5.48 -8.01
CA GLY A 36 -3.27 5.97 -7.15
C GLY A 36 -3.69 6.32 -5.72
N ASN A 37 -4.79 5.74 -5.23
CA ASN A 37 -5.41 6.06 -3.93
C ASN A 37 -5.95 4.84 -3.18
N TRP A 38 -5.48 3.63 -3.51
CA TRP A 38 -5.85 2.37 -2.89
C TRP A 38 -7.32 1.96 -3.07
N SER A 39 -8.03 2.60 -3.98
CA SER A 39 -9.44 2.29 -4.22
C SER A 39 -9.76 1.94 -5.67
N ALA A 40 -10.72 1.04 -5.86
CA ALA A 40 -11.24 0.64 -7.16
C ALA A 40 -12.71 0.24 -7.10
N HIS A 41 -13.35 0.18 -8.27
CA HIS A 41 -14.64 -0.45 -8.44
C HIS A 41 -14.50 -1.83 -9.08
N GLY A 42 -15.33 -2.78 -8.64
CA GLY A 42 -15.37 -4.13 -9.16
C GLY A 42 -16.79 -4.62 -9.40
N LYS A 43 -16.99 -5.52 -10.37
CA LYS A 43 -18.29 -6.19 -10.56
C LYS A 43 -18.56 -7.20 -9.43
N SER A 44 -17.53 -7.87 -8.97
CA SER A 44 -17.53 -8.81 -7.87
C SER A 44 -16.19 -8.74 -7.14
N VAL A 45 -16.16 -9.08 -5.89
CA VAL A 45 -14.94 -9.18 -5.10
C VAL A 45 -15.07 -10.36 -4.13
N PRO A 46 -14.09 -11.27 -4.08
CA PRO A 46 -14.07 -12.35 -3.10
C PRO A 46 -13.99 -11.78 -1.68
N LEU A 47 -14.85 -12.25 -0.79
CA LEU A 47 -14.85 -11.82 0.61
C LEU A 47 -14.26 -12.88 1.54
N HIS A 48 -14.38 -14.16 1.17
CA HIS A 48 -14.00 -15.29 2.01
C HIS A 48 -12.99 -16.18 1.28
N TRP A 49 -11.88 -16.48 1.95
CA TRP A 49 -10.89 -17.46 1.50
C TRP A 49 -10.08 -18.01 2.67
N SER A 50 -9.35 -19.07 2.40
CA SER A 50 -8.33 -19.60 3.30
C SER A 50 -7.26 -20.31 2.47
N VAL A 51 -6.03 -19.87 2.57
CA VAL A 51 -4.90 -20.56 1.96
C VAL A 51 -4.60 -21.85 2.75
N ALA A 52 -4.67 -21.81 4.07
CA ALA A 52 -4.45 -22.98 4.92
C ALA A 52 -5.41 -24.14 4.60
N ARG A 53 -6.63 -23.86 4.11
CA ARG A 53 -7.63 -24.87 3.70
C ARG A 53 -7.84 -24.98 2.20
N ASN A 54 -7.06 -24.29 1.40
CA ASN A 54 -7.24 -24.21 -0.06
C ASN A 54 -8.67 -23.80 -0.48
N GLN A 55 -9.29 -22.88 0.27
CA GLN A 55 -10.66 -22.43 0.03
C GLN A 55 -10.66 -21.15 -0.81
N ASN A 56 -11.37 -21.14 -1.93
CA ASN A 56 -11.45 -20.02 -2.88
C ASN A 56 -10.06 -19.57 -3.38
N ILE A 57 -9.13 -20.51 -3.52
CA ILE A 57 -7.80 -20.31 -4.08
C ILE A 57 -7.80 -20.84 -5.50
N VAL A 58 -7.53 -19.98 -6.47
CA VAL A 58 -7.46 -20.34 -7.89
C VAL A 58 -6.12 -20.99 -8.20
N TRP A 59 -5.05 -20.39 -7.71
CA TRP A 59 -3.69 -20.93 -7.77
C TRP A 59 -2.82 -20.33 -6.66
N LEU A 60 -1.76 -21.06 -6.33
CA LEU A 60 -0.71 -20.64 -5.42
C LEU A 60 0.64 -20.96 -6.07
N THR A 61 1.57 -20.01 -6.03
CA THR A 61 2.93 -20.15 -6.55
C THR A 61 3.92 -19.83 -5.45
N THR A 62 4.81 -20.77 -5.13
CA THR A 62 5.93 -20.55 -4.21
C THR A 62 7.13 -20.02 -5.00
N LEU A 63 7.69 -18.92 -4.51
CA LEU A 63 8.88 -18.29 -5.08
C LEU A 63 10.15 -18.83 -4.43
N PRO A 64 11.30 -18.78 -5.13
CA PRO A 64 12.56 -19.31 -4.59
C PRO A 64 13.11 -18.47 -3.43
N GLU A 65 12.70 -17.20 -3.29
CA GLU A 65 13.18 -16.31 -2.25
C GLU A 65 12.06 -15.38 -1.76
N GLU A 66 12.27 -14.78 -0.61
CA GLU A 66 11.36 -13.82 0.01
C GLU A 66 11.40 -12.47 -0.69
N GLY A 67 10.31 -11.72 -0.55
CA GLY A 67 10.22 -10.34 -0.98
C GLY A 67 8.99 -9.65 -0.42
N GLN A 68 9.03 -8.35 -0.42
CA GLN A 68 8.07 -7.47 0.25
C GLN A 68 7.30 -6.56 -0.69
N SER A 69 7.57 -6.62 -2.01
CA SER A 69 6.80 -5.83 -2.98
C SER A 69 5.33 -6.23 -2.99
N GLY A 70 4.46 -5.28 -3.23
CA GLY A 70 3.10 -5.58 -3.66
C GLY A 70 3.09 -6.21 -5.05
N ILE A 71 1.90 -6.41 -5.59
CA ILE A 71 1.67 -7.05 -6.88
C ILE A 71 1.03 -6.05 -7.84
N ALA A 72 1.65 -5.83 -9.01
CA ALA A 72 1.02 -5.11 -10.11
C ALA A 72 0.42 -6.11 -11.10
N VAL A 73 -0.79 -5.81 -11.61
CA VAL A 73 -1.51 -6.67 -12.54
C VAL A 73 -1.94 -5.89 -13.76
N SER A 74 -1.66 -6.42 -14.96
CA SER A 74 -2.12 -5.86 -16.23
C SER A 74 -2.45 -6.95 -17.23
N GLY A 75 -3.73 -7.09 -17.54
CA GLY A 75 -4.25 -8.15 -18.40
C GLY A 75 -3.92 -9.53 -17.85
N ASP A 76 -3.20 -10.32 -18.63
CA ASP A 76 -2.76 -11.66 -18.26
C ASP A 76 -1.36 -11.70 -17.60
N ARG A 77 -0.81 -10.55 -17.21
CA ARG A 77 0.50 -10.42 -16.57
C ARG A 77 0.39 -9.93 -15.14
N LEU A 78 1.23 -10.51 -14.30
CA LEU A 78 1.39 -10.14 -12.90
C LEU A 78 2.88 -9.89 -12.64
N PHE A 79 3.20 -8.82 -11.92
CA PHE A 79 4.57 -8.40 -11.66
C PHE A 79 4.81 -8.21 -10.16
N LEU A 80 5.96 -8.69 -9.70
CA LEU A 80 6.43 -8.53 -8.32
C LEU A 80 7.96 -8.69 -8.27
N THR A 81 8.54 -8.50 -7.09
CA THR A 81 9.98 -8.71 -6.86
C THR A 81 10.24 -9.61 -5.66
N THR A 82 11.39 -10.27 -5.66
CA THR A 82 12.01 -10.91 -4.50
C THR A 82 13.44 -10.43 -4.35
N MET A 83 14.03 -10.65 -3.19
CA MET A 83 15.48 -10.58 -3.06
C MET A 83 16.11 -11.66 -3.96
N LYS A 84 17.35 -11.45 -4.39
CA LYS A 84 18.08 -12.44 -5.17
C LYS A 84 18.45 -13.62 -4.26
N PRO A 85 18.09 -14.87 -4.64
CA PRO A 85 18.46 -16.04 -3.86
C PRO A 85 19.98 -16.19 -3.70
N LEU A 86 20.44 -16.76 -2.59
CA LEU A 86 21.83 -17.19 -2.44
C LEU A 86 22.07 -18.43 -3.30
N VAL A 87 23.14 -18.38 -4.08
CA VAL A 87 23.62 -19.53 -4.87
C VAL A 87 24.76 -20.26 -4.16
N ASP A 88 25.37 -19.63 -3.14
CA ASP A 88 26.46 -20.19 -2.32
C ASP A 88 26.13 -19.96 -0.84
N ALA A 89 26.18 -21.03 -0.05
CA ALA A 89 25.98 -21.00 1.39
C ALA A 89 27.01 -20.12 2.14
N ASN A 90 28.17 -19.85 1.54
CA ASN A 90 29.18 -18.96 2.08
C ASN A 90 29.03 -17.49 1.65
N ALA A 91 28.08 -17.19 0.78
CA ALA A 91 27.81 -15.80 0.38
C ALA A 91 27.40 -14.95 1.58
N SER A 92 27.71 -13.66 1.52
CA SER A 92 27.31 -12.70 2.53
C SER A 92 25.79 -12.74 2.73
N ARG A 93 25.35 -12.66 3.99
CA ARG A 93 23.92 -12.50 4.32
C ARG A 93 23.40 -11.11 4.00
N GLU A 94 24.27 -10.18 3.71
CA GLU A 94 23.91 -8.87 3.16
C GLU A 94 23.70 -8.98 1.66
N GLY A 95 22.84 -8.15 1.13
CA GLY A 95 22.58 -8.12 -0.30
C GLY A 95 21.78 -6.88 -0.70
N HIS A 96 21.91 -6.54 -1.97
CA HIS A 96 21.23 -5.39 -2.55
C HIS A 96 20.50 -5.75 -3.85
N ASP A 97 20.75 -6.94 -4.41
CA ASP A 97 20.17 -7.35 -5.68
C ASP A 97 18.78 -7.93 -5.47
N ILE A 98 17.89 -7.62 -6.39
CA ILE A 98 16.55 -8.16 -6.45
C ILE A 98 16.32 -8.88 -7.77
N VAL A 99 15.26 -9.69 -7.81
CA VAL A 99 14.76 -10.35 -9.02
C VAL A 99 13.36 -9.82 -9.29
N GLY A 100 13.17 -9.29 -10.49
CA GLY A 100 11.85 -8.96 -11.02
C GLY A 100 11.22 -10.18 -11.69
N TYR A 101 9.95 -10.41 -11.39
CA TYR A 101 9.16 -11.53 -11.92
C TYR A 101 8.01 -11.05 -12.77
N CYS A 102 7.75 -11.78 -13.86
CA CYS A 102 6.48 -11.77 -14.57
C CYS A 102 5.82 -13.14 -14.49
N LEU A 103 4.60 -13.19 -13.98
CA LEU A 103 3.78 -14.40 -13.95
C LEU A 103 2.56 -14.25 -14.85
N ASP A 104 2.06 -15.38 -15.33
CA ASP A 104 0.72 -15.46 -15.94
C ASP A 104 -0.33 -15.29 -14.83
N SER A 105 -1.16 -14.26 -14.92
CA SER A 105 -2.14 -13.93 -13.86
C SER A 105 -3.25 -14.96 -13.70
N ARG A 106 -3.43 -15.84 -14.70
CA ARG A 106 -4.46 -16.88 -14.71
C ARG A 106 -4.01 -18.17 -14.06
N THR A 107 -2.72 -18.50 -14.19
CA THR A 107 -2.16 -19.79 -13.79
C THR A 107 -1.10 -19.71 -12.71
N GLY A 108 -0.58 -18.52 -12.42
CA GLY A 108 0.54 -18.31 -11.51
C GLY A 108 1.90 -18.76 -12.06
N LYS A 109 1.97 -19.23 -13.32
CA LYS A 109 3.22 -19.71 -13.92
C LYS A 109 4.18 -18.54 -14.12
N ILE A 110 5.44 -18.70 -13.69
CA ILE A 110 6.52 -17.75 -13.96
C ILE A 110 6.82 -17.80 -15.48
N LEU A 111 6.72 -16.66 -16.14
CA LEU A 111 6.96 -16.49 -17.57
C LEU A 111 8.40 -16.09 -17.86
N TRP A 112 8.92 -15.15 -17.06
CA TRP A 112 10.31 -14.70 -17.13
C TRP A 112 10.71 -14.01 -15.81
N THR A 113 12.02 -13.87 -15.63
CA THR A 113 12.65 -13.14 -14.53
C THR A 113 13.76 -12.25 -15.04
N VAL A 114 14.08 -11.19 -14.29
CA VAL A 114 15.21 -10.29 -14.56
C VAL A 114 15.96 -9.96 -13.28
N ASP A 115 17.28 -9.97 -13.36
CA ASP A 115 18.14 -9.52 -12.26
C ASP A 115 18.25 -8.00 -12.27
N ILE A 116 18.14 -7.37 -11.10
CA ILE A 116 18.20 -5.92 -10.91
C ILE A 116 19.18 -5.63 -9.78
N ALA A 117 20.39 -5.24 -10.15
CA ALA A 117 21.43 -4.94 -9.18
C ALA A 117 21.10 -3.67 -8.39
N GLY A 118 21.40 -3.67 -7.09
CA GLY A 118 21.41 -2.47 -6.28
C GLY A 118 22.77 -1.77 -6.35
N THR A 119 22.86 -0.55 -5.84
CA THR A 119 24.09 0.25 -5.78
C THR A 119 24.73 0.25 -4.40
N GLU A 120 23.92 0.01 -3.35
CA GLU A 120 24.36 0.01 -1.97
C GLU A 120 23.83 -1.21 -1.23
N ASN A 121 24.61 -1.76 -0.33
CA ASN A 121 24.17 -2.85 0.52
C ASN A 121 23.02 -2.40 1.42
N SER A 122 21.94 -3.13 1.39
CA SER A 122 20.90 -3.02 2.40
C SER A 122 21.01 -4.17 3.40
N THR A 123 20.64 -3.91 4.63
CA THR A 123 20.59 -4.96 5.64
C THR A 123 19.40 -5.87 5.34
N TYR A 124 19.68 -7.02 4.81
CA TYR A 124 18.71 -8.02 4.38
C TYR A 124 17.93 -8.70 5.52
N ALA A 125 18.20 -8.40 6.72
CA ALA A 125 17.92 -9.30 7.83
C ALA A 125 16.58 -9.11 8.50
N TYR A 126 15.69 -8.25 7.98
CA TYR A 126 14.54 -7.86 8.78
C TYR A 126 13.23 -8.25 8.12
N GLY A 127 12.33 -8.83 8.89
CA GLY A 127 10.96 -9.15 8.49
C GLY A 127 10.14 -7.95 8.03
N PHE A 128 10.73 -6.78 8.03
CA PHE A 128 10.14 -5.54 7.57
C PHE A 128 11.09 -4.67 6.74
N SER A 129 12.25 -5.16 6.34
CA SER A 129 13.24 -4.37 5.58
C SER A 129 14.07 -5.21 4.61
N ASP A 130 13.90 -4.98 3.33
CA ASP A 130 14.73 -5.47 2.25
C ASP A 130 14.67 -4.53 1.02
N SER A 131 15.39 -4.85 -0.03
CA SER A 131 15.47 -4.01 -1.23
C SER A 131 14.26 -4.11 -2.15
N THR A 132 13.31 -5.00 -1.85
CA THR A 132 12.15 -5.31 -2.72
C THR A 132 10.89 -4.54 -2.38
N THR A 133 10.93 -3.63 -1.41
CA THR A 133 9.72 -2.98 -0.89
C THR A 133 8.88 -2.25 -1.91
N PRO A 134 9.44 -1.56 -2.92
CA PRO A 134 8.62 -0.89 -3.91
C PRO A 134 7.86 -1.90 -4.78
N THR A 135 6.57 -1.67 -4.92
CA THR A 135 5.72 -2.43 -5.84
C THR A 135 6.07 -2.07 -7.28
N PRO A 136 6.18 -3.02 -8.21
CA PRO A 136 6.32 -2.74 -9.63
C PRO A 136 5.17 -1.88 -10.16
N VAL A 137 5.47 -1.12 -11.22
CA VAL A 137 4.47 -0.27 -11.90
C VAL A 137 4.37 -0.71 -13.36
N THR A 138 3.16 -0.67 -13.95
CA THR A 138 2.97 -1.04 -15.36
C THR A 138 1.99 -0.11 -16.08
N ASP A 139 2.21 0.12 -17.37
CA ASP A 139 1.30 0.86 -18.25
C ASP A 139 0.54 -0.04 -19.24
N GLY A 140 0.65 -1.35 -19.08
CA GLY A 140 0.04 -2.34 -19.98
C GLY A 140 0.91 -2.75 -21.18
N LYS A 141 2.10 -2.16 -21.32
CA LYS A 141 3.11 -2.48 -22.34
C LYS A 141 4.50 -2.68 -21.73
N HIS A 142 4.78 -1.95 -20.67
CA HIS A 142 6.04 -1.96 -19.95
C HIS A 142 5.80 -2.19 -18.47
N VAL A 143 6.84 -2.65 -17.79
CA VAL A 143 6.90 -2.72 -16.33
C VAL A 143 8.15 -2.00 -15.85
N TRP A 144 8.00 -1.26 -14.75
CA TRP A 144 9.09 -0.64 -14.03
C TRP A 144 9.29 -1.36 -12.71
N PHE A 145 10.49 -1.90 -12.54
CA PHE A 145 10.92 -2.45 -11.26
C PHE A 145 11.81 -1.44 -10.56
N CYS A 146 11.59 -1.26 -9.28
CA CYS A 146 12.37 -0.37 -8.44
C CYS A 146 13.04 -1.19 -7.34
N ASN A 147 14.36 -1.08 -7.28
CA ASN A 147 15.18 -1.61 -6.20
C ASN A 147 15.48 -0.47 -5.23
N SER A 148 14.99 -0.55 -3.98
CA SER A 148 15.20 0.52 -2.99
C SER A 148 16.67 0.77 -2.66
N SER A 149 17.56 -0.16 -3.02
CA SER A 149 19.00 0.00 -2.94
C SER A 149 19.63 0.76 -4.12
N GLY A 150 18.83 1.52 -4.87
CA GLY A 150 19.34 2.55 -5.77
C GLY A 150 19.24 2.25 -7.27
N THR A 151 18.27 1.45 -7.72
CA THR A 151 18.06 1.18 -9.14
C THR A 151 16.59 1.22 -9.52
N VAL A 152 16.26 1.85 -10.62
CA VAL A 152 14.97 1.70 -11.30
C VAL A 152 15.18 1.41 -12.79
N GLY A 153 14.41 0.49 -13.34
CA GLY A 153 14.49 0.14 -14.74
C GLY A 153 13.14 -0.18 -15.35
N CYS A 154 13.09 -0.10 -16.67
CA CYS A 154 11.95 -0.38 -17.51
C CYS A 154 12.23 -1.62 -18.37
N TRP A 155 11.27 -2.52 -18.42
CA TRP A 155 11.27 -3.70 -19.30
C TRP A 155 9.99 -3.78 -20.10
N ASP A 156 10.06 -4.31 -21.29
CA ASP A 156 8.85 -4.65 -22.04
C ASP A 156 8.22 -5.95 -21.49
N PHE A 157 7.03 -6.30 -21.97
CA PHE A 157 6.32 -7.51 -21.53
C PHE A 157 6.97 -8.83 -21.97
N ALA A 158 8.01 -8.77 -22.81
CA ALA A 158 8.85 -9.91 -23.15
C ALA A 158 10.07 -10.04 -22.24
N GLY A 159 10.25 -9.15 -21.26
CA GLY A 159 11.37 -9.15 -20.32
C GLY A 159 12.65 -8.50 -20.86
N ARG A 160 12.58 -7.77 -21.99
CA ARG A 160 13.74 -7.07 -22.56
C ARG A 160 13.90 -5.70 -21.89
N ASN A 161 15.10 -5.39 -21.42
CA ASN A 161 15.40 -4.10 -20.80
C ASN A 161 15.29 -2.98 -21.85
N VAL A 162 14.57 -1.93 -21.51
CA VAL A 162 14.41 -0.71 -22.34
C VAL A 162 15.36 0.36 -21.87
N TRP A 163 15.43 0.59 -20.55
CA TRP A 163 16.37 1.49 -19.91
C TRP A 163 16.48 1.14 -18.42
N HIS A 164 17.56 1.55 -17.79
CA HIS A 164 17.72 1.58 -16.34
C HIS A 164 18.51 2.81 -15.93
N ARG A 165 18.34 3.22 -14.69
CA ARG A 165 19.14 4.25 -14.03
C ARG A 165 19.46 3.86 -12.61
N ASN A 166 20.60 4.35 -12.14
CA ASN A 166 21.07 4.11 -10.79
C ASN A 166 21.19 5.43 -10.04
N TRP A 167 21.03 5.37 -8.73
CA TRP A 167 21.36 6.45 -7.81
C TRP A 167 21.99 5.87 -6.55
N LYS A 168 22.71 6.70 -5.84
CA LYS A 168 23.22 6.31 -4.54
C LYS A 168 22.20 6.71 -3.47
N PRO A 169 21.58 5.78 -2.73
CA PRO A 169 20.72 6.11 -1.61
C PRO A 169 21.46 6.98 -0.58
N THR A 170 20.76 7.92 0.04
CA THR A 170 21.31 8.65 1.18
C THR A 170 21.58 7.68 2.30
N THR A 171 22.68 7.89 3.01
CA THR A 171 23.04 7.08 4.19
C THR A 171 21.93 7.15 5.22
N GLY A 172 21.26 6.14 5.36
CA GLY A 172 20.12 5.96 6.23
C GLY A 172 19.58 4.62 5.83
N ARG A 173 18.87 4.05 6.58
CA ARG A 173 18.42 2.70 6.48
C ARG A 173 17.35 2.62 5.42
N PRO A 174 17.44 1.74 4.43
CA PRO A 174 16.27 1.40 3.63
C PRO A 174 15.29 0.68 4.55
N PHE A 175 14.46 1.44 5.23
CA PHE A 175 13.31 0.88 5.91
C PHE A 175 12.16 0.84 4.93
N ASN A 176 11.35 -0.11 5.09
CA ASN A 176 10.38 -0.60 4.17
C ASN A 176 9.09 0.11 4.05
N LYS A 177 8.38 -0.25 2.96
CA LYS A 177 7.01 0.13 2.64
C LYS A 177 6.80 1.63 2.64
N GLN A 178 7.89 2.34 2.48
CA GLN A 178 7.90 3.73 2.74
C GLN A 178 7.55 4.51 1.50
N PHE A 179 8.00 4.00 0.37
CA PHE A 179 7.76 4.63 -0.91
C PHE A 179 7.28 3.62 -1.94
N GLU A 180 6.15 3.91 -2.54
CA GLU A 180 5.63 3.17 -3.68
C GLU A 180 5.73 4.04 -4.94
N PRO A 181 6.45 3.63 -5.99
CA PRO A 181 6.49 4.35 -7.25
C PRO A 181 5.09 4.52 -7.83
N ILE A 182 4.87 5.65 -8.47
CA ILE A 182 3.56 6.01 -9.03
C ILE A 182 3.71 6.35 -10.50
N LEU A 183 2.86 5.78 -11.33
CA LEU A 183 2.73 6.19 -12.72
C LEU A 183 1.60 7.21 -12.86
N TYR A 184 1.97 8.41 -13.29
CA TYR A 184 1.04 9.45 -13.62
C TYR A 184 1.30 9.94 -15.06
N SER A 185 0.36 9.68 -15.97
CA SER A 185 0.50 10.05 -17.40
C SER A 185 1.78 9.47 -18.04
N ASN A 186 2.70 10.33 -18.45
CA ASN A 186 4.01 9.95 -19.01
C ASN A 186 5.15 10.01 -18.00
N THR A 187 4.84 10.22 -16.73
CA THR A 187 5.82 10.41 -15.67
C THR A 187 5.78 9.26 -14.69
N LEU A 188 6.92 8.66 -14.42
CA LEU A 188 7.13 7.78 -13.29
C LEU A 188 7.61 8.63 -12.11
N LEU A 189 6.82 8.67 -11.05
CA LEU A 189 7.19 9.31 -9.79
C LEU A 189 8.02 8.33 -8.96
N ASN A 190 9.22 8.75 -8.58
CA ASN A 190 10.11 7.97 -7.74
C ASN A 190 10.69 8.85 -6.64
N MET A 191 11.09 8.23 -5.53
CA MET A 191 11.79 8.92 -4.45
C MET A 191 13.29 8.70 -4.61
N GLU A 192 14.03 9.78 -4.75
CA GLU A 192 15.48 9.75 -4.87
C GLU A 192 16.09 10.97 -4.19
N PRO A 193 17.34 10.89 -3.69
CA PRO A 193 18.08 12.09 -3.33
C PRO A 193 18.40 12.90 -4.60
N ARG A 194 18.87 14.12 -4.41
CA ARG A 194 19.45 14.89 -5.52
C ARG A 194 20.68 14.17 -6.07
N ASP A 195 21.05 14.51 -7.31
CA ASP A 195 22.19 13.87 -7.97
C ASP A 195 23.50 14.15 -7.23
N GLU A 196 24.46 13.23 -7.32
CA GLU A 196 25.79 13.44 -6.76
C GLU A 196 26.45 14.67 -7.39
N GLY A 197 27.09 15.49 -6.55
CA GLY A 197 27.66 16.77 -6.97
C GLY A 197 26.67 17.94 -7.00
N ASP A 198 25.36 17.72 -6.72
CA ASP A 198 24.43 18.84 -6.48
C ASP A 198 24.78 19.47 -5.12
N PRO A 199 25.14 20.78 -5.06
CA PRO A 199 25.49 21.44 -3.81
C PRO A 199 24.38 21.40 -2.74
N LYS A 200 23.13 21.27 -3.17
CA LYS A 200 22.01 21.12 -2.24
C LYS A 200 21.99 19.74 -1.59
N ARG A 201 22.46 18.68 -2.27
CA ARG A 201 22.58 17.35 -1.67
C ARG A 201 23.61 17.31 -0.55
N GLU A 202 24.74 17.96 -0.71
CA GLU A 202 25.80 18.02 0.31
C GLU A 202 25.33 18.74 1.56
N LYS A 203 24.55 19.81 1.40
CA LYS A 203 24.00 20.59 2.49
C LYS A 203 22.81 19.90 3.17
N ASP A 204 21.88 19.40 2.37
CA ASP A 204 20.60 18.81 2.80
C ASP A 204 20.45 17.44 2.13
N PRO A 205 20.94 16.35 2.73
CA PRO A 205 20.90 15.01 2.15
C PRO A 205 19.47 14.40 2.21
N TRP A 206 18.52 15.17 1.76
CA TRP A 206 17.11 14.84 1.77
C TRP A 206 16.71 14.02 0.54
N ASN A 207 15.64 13.25 0.68
CA ASN A 207 14.97 12.62 -0.45
C ASN A 207 13.90 13.56 -1.00
N TYR A 208 13.67 13.45 -2.30
CA TYR A 208 12.71 14.28 -3.02
C TYR A 208 11.84 13.41 -3.93
N LEU A 209 10.61 13.82 -4.15
CA LEU A 209 9.81 13.26 -5.21
C LEU A 209 10.42 13.71 -6.55
N ARG A 210 10.70 12.75 -7.41
CA ARG A 210 11.32 12.97 -8.71
C ARG A 210 10.38 12.47 -9.81
N GLY A 211 10.07 13.31 -10.77
CA GLY A 211 9.37 12.92 -11.99
C GLY A 211 10.35 12.46 -13.04
N LEU A 212 10.22 11.22 -13.49
CA LEU A 212 11.04 10.63 -14.55
C LEU A 212 10.21 10.45 -15.81
N ASP A 213 10.76 10.76 -16.98
CA ASP A 213 10.16 10.35 -18.25
C ASP A 213 10.10 8.81 -18.26
N LYS A 214 8.91 8.24 -18.30
CA LYS A 214 8.71 6.80 -18.20
C LYS A 214 9.37 6.00 -19.33
N ARG A 215 9.66 6.62 -20.50
CA ARG A 215 10.24 5.97 -21.68
C ARG A 215 11.76 5.96 -21.65
N THR A 216 12.39 6.89 -20.92
CA THR A 216 13.83 7.10 -20.98
C THR A 216 14.51 7.08 -19.61
N GLY A 217 13.76 7.16 -18.51
CA GLY A 217 14.29 7.27 -17.15
C GLY A 217 14.95 8.63 -16.84
N LYS A 218 14.90 9.58 -17.76
CA LYS A 218 15.47 10.93 -17.53
C LYS A 218 14.62 11.72 -16.57
N THR A 219 15.26 12.44 -15.65
CA THR A 219 14.59 13.38 -14.76
C THR A 219 13.93 14.50 -15.56
N LEU A 220 12.65 14.70 -15.35
CA LEU A 220 11.88 15.83 -15.88
C LEU A 220 11.85 16.98 -14.88
N TRP A 221 11.66 16.65 -13.60
CA TRP A 221 11.60 17.62 -12.51
C TRP A 221 11.93 16.94 -11.15
N ILE A 222 12.25 17.75 -10.16
CA ILE A 222 12.43 17.35 -8.76
C ILE A 222 11.53 18.28 -7.94
N SER A 223 10.80 17.73 -6.98
CA SER A 223 9.91 18.52 -6.11
C SER A 223 10.70 19.60 -5.35
N GLU A 224 10.04 20.72 -5.09
CA GLU A 224 10.63 21.81 -4.30
C GLU A 224 10.84 21.39 -2.85
N ASP A 225 9.93 20.60 -2.33
CA ASP A 225 9.92 20.14 -0.94
C ASP A 225 10.38 18.68 -0.82
N ALA A 226 10.93 18.36 0.35
CA ALA A 226 11.43 17.03 0.65
C ALA A 226 10.29 16.03 0.87
N LEU A 227 10.61 14.75 0.65
CA LEU A 227 9.75 13.61 0.93
C LEU A 227 10.45 12.68 1.90
N THR A 228 9.80 12.31 2.98
CA THR A 228 10.33 11.24 3.83
C THR A 228 10.22 9.89 3.15
N HIS A 229 11.22 9.04 3.33
CA HIS A 229 11.16 7.67 2.85
C HIS A 229 10.20 6.76 3.65
N TYR A 230 9.56 7.29 4.69
CA TYR A 230 8.51 6.62 5.46
C TYR A 230 7.09 6.97 5.00
N ASN A 231 6.94 7.39 3.77
CA ASN A 231 5.66 7.89 3.30
C ASN A 231 5.33 7.37 1.91
N THR A 232 4.09 6.96 1.70
CA THR A 232 3.56 6.63 0.38
C THR A 232 2.71 7.79 -0.11
N PRO A 233 3.14 8.50 -1.15
CA PRO A 233 2.35 9.58 -1.74
C PRO A 233 1.03 9.10 -2.32
N VAL A 234 -0.01 9.91 -2.23
CA VAL A 234 -1.34 9.60 -2.73
C VAL A 234 -1.77 10.61 -3.80
N LEU A 235 -2.08 10.09 -4.98
CA LEU A 235 -2.59 10.89 -6.09
C LEU A 235 -4.01 11.38 -5.83
N GLY A 236 -4.31 12.56 -6.36
CA GLY A 236 -5.66 13.11 -6.34
C GLY A 236 -5.81 14.33 -7.25
N THR A 237 -6.93 15.01 -7.10
CA THR A 237 -7.26 16.18 -7.89
C THR A 237 -7.96 17.19 -7.00
N LEU A 238 -7.48 18.43 -7.01
CA LEU A 238 -8.11 19.55 -6.34
C LEU A 238 -9.50 19.84 -6.91
N PRO A 239 -10.35 20.60 -6.21
CA PRO A 239 -11.69 20.98 -6.69
C PRO A 239 -11.71 21.67 -8.05
N ASP A 240 -10.69 22.44 -8.38
CA ASP A 240 -10.53 23.13 -9.67
C ASP A 240 -10.05 22.23 -10.81
N GLY A 241 -9.77 20.95 -10.52
CA GLY A 241 -9.25 19.99 -11.50
C GLY A 241 -7.73 19.86 -11.53
N THR A 242 -6.99 20.64 -10.75
CA THR A 242 -5.53 20.56 -10.67
C THR A 242 -5.09 19.21 -10.14
N PRO A 243 -4.33 18.41 -10.91
CA PRO A 243 -3.78 17.16 -10.43
C PRO A 243 -2.65 17.42 -9.43
N ALA A 244 -2.63 16.66 -8.35
CA ALA A 244 -1.64 16.82 -7.30
C ALA A 244 -1.33 15.49 -6.60
N VAL A 245 -0.26 15.49 -5.82
CA VAL A 245 0.13 14.36 -4.97
C VAL A 245 0.40 14.87 -3.57
N LEU A 246 -0.22 14.23 -2.58
CA LEU A 246 0.05 14.51 -1.17
C LEU A 246 1.18 13.62 -0.69
N GLN A 247 2.16 14.19 -0.03
CA GLN A 247 3.31 13.50 0.53
C GLN A 247 3.60 13.97 1.95
N GLY A 248 4.27 13.13 2.74
CA GLY A 248 4.74 13.46 4.08
C GLY A 248 6.20 13.88 4.11
N ARG A 249 6.57 14.63 5.13
CA ARG A 249 7.92 15.06 5.45
C ARG A 249 8.25 14.71 6.90
N GLY A 250 9.51 14.33 7.17
CA GLY A 250 9.96 13.94 8.49
C GLY A 250 9.60 12.52 8.88
N GLY A 251 10.23 12.00 9.90
CA GLY A 251 10.01 10.61 10.28
C GLY A 251 10.86 10.17 11.47
N TYR A 252 11.03 8.85 11.61
CA TYR A 252 11.90 8.21 12.58
C TYR A 252 13.31 7.97 12.02
N HIS A 253 14.21 7.53 12.88
CA HIS A 253 15.54 7.05 12.53
C HIS A 253 16.44 8.10 11.88
N ASP A 254 16.46 9.29 12.48
CA ASP A 254 17.32 10.39 12.05
C ASP A 254 17.08 10.82 10.59
N VAL A 255 15.83 10.73 10.16
CA VAL A 255 15.40 11.27 8.86
C VAL A 255 15.59 12.78 8.89
N PRO A 256 16.39 13.34 7.96
CA PRO A 256 16.78 14.75 8.03
C PRO A 256 15.71 15.73 7.56
N GLU A 257 14.64 15.25 6.92
CA GLU A 257 13.60 16.10 6.36
C GLU A 257 12.80 16.81 7.47
N THR A 258 13.03 18.10 7.63
CA THR A 258 12.38 18.95 8.64
C THR A 258 11.86 20.25 8.04
N PRO A 259 10.79 20.84 8.62
CA PRO A 259 9.93 20.33 9.69
C PRO A 259 9.08 19.12 9.26
N SER A 260 8.59 18.32 10.23
CA SER A 260 7.63 17.25 9.96
C SER A 260 6.28 17.80 9.50
N GLY A 261 5.60 17.11 8.63
CA GLY A 261 4.28 17.54 8.14
C GLY A 261 3.87 16.96 6.82
N LEU A 262 3.04 17.70 6.11
CA LEU A 262 2.52 17.36 4.79
C LEU A 262 2.92 18.40 3.75
N THR A 263 3.10 17.94 2.52
CA THR A 263 3.26 18.80 1.35
C THR A 263 2.32 18.33 0.25
N LEU A 264 1.54 19.24 -0.30
CA LEU A 264 0.79 18.98 -1.52
C LEU A 264 1.59 19.53 -2.69
N THR A 265 1.97 18.64 -3.60
CA THR A 265 2.81 18.93 -4.77
C THR A 265 1.98 18.89 -6.03
N SER A 266 2.12 19.90 -6.88
CA SER A 266 1.45 20.02 -8.18
C SER A 266 1.99 18.98 -9.18
N LEU A 267 1.08 18.42 -9.96
CA LEU A 267 1.37 17.63 -11.16
C LEU A 267 0.79 18.28 -12.42
N ALA A 268 0.33 19.53 -12.33
CA ALA A 268 -0.20 20.28 -13.46
C ALA A 268 0.92 20.62 -14.45
N LEU A 269 0.61 20.53 -15.73
CA LEU A 269 1.56 20.84 -16.81
C LEU A 269 2.16 22.24 -16.65
N GLY A 270 3.48 22.31 -16.60
CA GLY A 270 4.25 23.54 -16.40
C GLY A 270 4.38 24.00 -14.94
N ALA A 271 3.80 23.23 -14.01
CA ALA A 271 3.92 23.47 -12.57
C ALA A 271 4.23 22.17 -11.80
N GLU A 272 4.76 21.15 -12.52
CA GLU A 272 5.08 19.87 -11.91
C GLU A 272 6.22 20.02 -10.89
N GLY A 273 6.03 19.44 -9.73
CA GLY A 273 6.99 19.47 -8.63
C GLY A 273 6.91 20.72 -7.74
N HIS A 274 6.10 21.73 -8.11
CA HIS A 274 5.91 22.91 -7.26
C HIS A 274 5.04 22.62 -6.05
N THR A 275 5.38 23.19 -4.92
CA THR A 275 4.62 23.10 -3.69
C THR A 275 3.37 23.98 -3.76
N ILE A 276 2.17 23.36 -3.63
CA ILE A 276 0.90 24.11 -3.55
C ILE A 276 0.74 24.68 -2.15
N TRP A 277 0.94 23.85 -1.13
CA TRP A 277 0.99 24.25 0.27
C TRP A 277 1.79 23.26 1.10
N HIS A 278 2.17 23.71 2.26
CA HIS A 278 2.86 22.94 3.28
C HIS A 278 2.10 23.05 4.62
N TYR A 279 2.01 21.94 5.35
CA TYR A 279 1.43 21.86 6.70
C TYR A 279 2.48 21.34 7.66
N GLU A 280 2.79 22.10 8.71
CA GLU A 280 3.65 21.63 9.79
C GLU A 280 2.80 20.87 10.82
N GLY A 281 3.02 19.56 10.91
CA GLY A 281 2.35 18.69 11.86
C GLY A 281 3.24 18.38 13.06
N SER A 282 2.63 18.23 14.24
CA SER A 282 3.31 17.65 15.39
C SER A 282 3.55 16.16 15.15
N GLY A 283 4.72 15.66 15.53
CA GLY A 283 5.06 14.25 15.40
C GLY A 283 5.71 13.89 14.06
N LYS A 284 5.33 12.78 13.47
CA LYS A 284 6.08 12.12 12.40
C LYS A 284 5.19 11.72 11.23
N ALA A 285 5.61 12.03 10.00
CA ALA A 285 4.89 11.71 8.76
C ALA A 285 5.06 10.23 8.37
N LEU A 286 4.51 9.31 9.14
CA LEU A 286 4.71 7.87 9.01
C LEU A 286 3.51 7.13 8.39
N TYR A 287 2.65 7.85 7.68
CA TYR A 287 1.39 7.30 7.19
C TYR A 287 1.31 7.31 5.69
N THR A 288 0.46 6.46 5.15
CA THR A 288 -0.14 6.73 3.84
C THR A 288 -1.05 7.94 4.03
N GLN A 289 -0.70 9.04 3.40
CA GLN A 289 -1.36 10.33 3.63
C GLN A 289 -2.57 10.45 2.73
N HIS A 290 -3.76 10.16 3.27
CA HIS A 290 -5.00 10.27 2.51
C HIS A 290 -5.50 11.71 2.42
N TRP A 291 -6.13 12.00 1.31
CA TRP A 291 -6.81 13.26 1.04
C TRP A 291 -7.92 13.08 0.00
N ASP A 292 -8.83 14.03 -0.06
CA ASP A 292 -9.91 14.09 -1.02
C ASP A 292 -10.08 15.53 -1.56
N LYS A 293 -11.18 15.82 -2.25
CA LYS A 293 -11.47 17.16 -2.78
C LYS A 293 -11.76 18.23 -1.73
N LYS A 294 -11.86 17.86 -0.45
CA LYS A 294 -12.20 18.78 0.63
C LYS A 294 -11.10 18.86 1.68
N PHE A 295 -10.52 17.72 2.05
CA PHE A 295 -9.67 17.59 3.21
C PHE A 295 -8.43 16.75 2.92
N ALA A 296 -7.35 17.08 3.64
CA ALA A 296 -6.24 16.20 3.91
C ALA A 296 -6.24 15.83 5.41
N TYR A 297 -5.58 14.72 5.76
CA TYR A 297 -5.69 14.17 7.11
C TYR A 297 -4.32 13.93 7.71
N TRP A 298 -4.21 14.15 9.02
CA TRP A 298 -3.00 13.92 9.80
C TRP A 298 -3.33 13.21 11.11
N PHE A 299 -2.50 12.23 11.48
CA PHE A 299 -2.53 11.63 12.81
C PHE A 299 -1.41 12.18 13.67
N ASP A 300 -1.76 12.88 14.75
CA ASP A 300 -0.83 13.24 15.80
C ASP A 300 -0.74 12.07 16.78
N LEU A 301 0.32 11.27 16.64
CA LEU A 301 0.52 10.06 17.43
C LEU A 301 0.79 10.35 18.89
N ASP A 302 1.55 11.41 19.17
CA ASP A 302 2.01 11.72 20.51
C ASP A 302 0.83 12.12 21.40
N ASN A 303 -0.20 12.73 20.81
CA ASN A 303 -1.39 13.20 21.52
C ASN A 303 -2.64 12.33 21.29
N SER A 304 -2.58 11.30 20.45
CA SER A 304 -3.74 10.50 20.02
C SER A 304 -4.85 11.37 19.42
N LEU A 305 -4.47 12.19 18.43
CA LEU A 305 -5.38 13.10 17.75
C LEU A 305 -5.47 12.78 16.26
N HIS A 306 -6.61 13.07 15.69
CA HIS A 306 -6.85 13.12 14.24
C HIS A 306 -7.09 14.58 13.85
N GLN A 307 -6.43 15.03 12.79
CA GLN A 307 -6.50 16.40 12.31
C GLN A 307 -7.03 16.45 10.89
N VAL A 308 -7.94 17.40 10.64
CA VAL A 308 -8.55 17.66 9.34
C VAL A 308 -8.02 18.99 8.83
N ILE A 309 -7.46 18.95 7.63
CA ILE A 309 -6.73 20.06 7.00
C ILE A 309 -7.49 20.44 5.74
N ASP A 310 -7.68 21.73 5.50
CA ASP A 310 -8.29 22.25 4.28
C ASP A 310 -7.39 21.95 3.07
N VAL A 311 -7.95 21.29 2.07
CA VAL A 311 -7.17 20.82 0.91
C VAL A 311 -6.68 21.94 0.00
N LEU A 312 -7.34 23.09 0.01
CA LEU A 312 -6.96 24.24 -0.84
C LEU A 312 -5.88 25.09 -0.21
N THR A 313 -5.87 25.19 1.12
CA THR A 313 -5.01 26.14 1.84
C THR A 313 -3.95 25.49 2.72
N GLY A 314 -4.04 24.18 2.99
CA GLY A 314 -3.17 23.48 3.94
C GLY A 314 -3.40 23.88 5.40
N LYS A 315 -4.47 24.61 5.73
CA LYS A 315 -4.75 25.07 7.09
C LYS A 315 -5.50 24.03 7.91
N LEU A 316 -5.10 23.88 9.17
CA LEU A 316 -5.82 23.06 10.13
C LEU A 316 -7.23 23.62 10.34
N LEU A 317 -8.24 22.79 10.09
CA LEU A 317 -9.64 23.12 10.31
C LEU A 317 -10.14 22.59 11.64
N ARG A 318 -9.71 21.39 12.02
CA ARG A 318 -10.30 20.66 13.13
C ARG A 318 -9.35 19.62 13.69
N THR A 319 -9.44 19.39 15.00
CA THR A 319 -8.75 18.32 15.72
C THR A 319 -9.73 17.48 16.49
N GLN A 320 -9.64 16.16 16.36
CA GLN A 320 -10.51 15.17 16.99
C GLN A 320 -9.69 14.29 17.92
N SER A 321 -10.19 14.05 19.14
CA SER A 321 -9.55 13.10 20.07
C SER A 321 -9.88 11.66 19.66
N LEU A 322 -8.86 10.83 19.55
CA LEU A 322 -9.02 9.40 19.32
C LEU A 322 -9.33 8.60 20.60
N THR A 323 -9.35 9.26 21.76
CA THR A 323 -9.50 8.58 23.06
C THR A 323 -10.69 9.08 23.89
N ALA A 324 -11.19 10.29 23.63
CA ALA A 324 -12.25 10.88 24.43
C ALA A 324 -13.63 10.74 23.74
N LYS A 325 -14.64 10.35 24.50
CA LYS A 325 -16.04 10.20 24.06
C LYS A 325 -16.19 9.23 22.89
N VAL A 326 -15.50 8.10 22.93
CA VAL A 326 -15.51 7.10 21.87
C VAL A 326 -16.51 5.98 22.15
N ASP A 327 -17.06 5.39 21.11
CA ASP A 327 -17.80 4.15 21.17
C ASP A 327 -16.86 2.96 20.96
N TYR A 328 -16.63 2.19 22.03
CA TYR A 328 -15.67 1.09 22.04
C TYR A 328 -16.39 -0.25 22.17
N ARG A 329 -16.19 -1.13 21.20
CA ARG A 329 -16.77 -2.49 21.19
C ARG A 329 -15.70 -3.51 21.54
N ARG A 330 -15.71 -3.87 22.81
CA ARG A 330 -14.84 -4.91 23.37
C ARG A 330 -15.41 -6.30 23.08
N TYR A 331 -14.54 -7.23 22.69
CA TYR A 331 -14.95 -8.64 22.58
C TYR A 331 -14.82 -9.35 23.93
N ASP A 332 -15.91 -9.88 24.45
CA ASP A 332 -15.94 -10.71 25.65
C ASP A 332 -15.74 -12.16 25.25
N VAL A 333 -14.52 -12.67 25.45
CA VAL A 333 -14.14 -14.04 25.07
C VAL A 333 -14.96 -15.08 25.84
N GLY A 334 -15.26 -14.83 27.13
CA GLY A 334 -16.04 -15.74 27.96
C GLY A 334 -17.52 -15.84 27.55
N ALA A 335 -18.07 -14.69 27.11
CA ALA A 335 -19.46 -14.61 26.64
C ALA A 335 -19.61 -14.85 25.13
N GLY A 336 -18.48 -14.87 24.37
CA GLY A 336 -18.48 -15.05 22.92
C GLY A 336 -19.18 -13.95 22.14
N LYS A 337 -19.17 -12.71 22.65
CA LYS A 337 -19.91 -11.57 22.04
C LYS A 337 -19.23 -10.24 22.27
N TYR A 338 -19.60 -9.27 21.44
CA TYR A 338 -19.20 -7.90 21.65
C TYR A 338 -20.05 -7.19 22.70
N VAL A 339 -19.39 -6.35 23.49
CA VAL A 339 -20.00 -5.45 24.48
C VAL A 339 -19.69 -4.02 24.07
N LEU A 340 -20.72 -3.19 23.91
CA LEU A 340 -20.57 -1.78 23.62
C LEU A 340 -20.34 -0.99 24.91
N GLU A 341 -19.31 -0.17 24.90
CA GLU A 341 -19.02 0.85 25.89
C GLU A 341 -19.10 2.21 25.19
N SER A 342 -20.20 2.94 25.42
CA SER A 342 -20.50 4.17 24.67
C SER A 342 -20.00 5.41 25.38
N GLY A 343 -19.45 6.36 24.60
CA GLY A 343 -18.99 7.67 25.08
C GLY A 343 -17.86 7.61 26.09
N VAL A 344 -17.04 6.55 26.07
CA VAL A 344 -15.98 6.34 27.05
C VAL A 344 -14.77 7.23 26.76
N ASP A 345 -14.00 7.51 27.81
CA ASP A 345 -12.67 8.11 27.74
C ASP A 345 -11.62 7.04 28.00
N LEU A 346 -10.92 6.64 26.95
CA LEU A 346 -9.95 5.55 27.02
C LEU A 346 -8.75 5.90 27.92
N LYS A 347 -8.37 7.17 28.03
CA LYS A 347 -7.29 7.62 28.92
C LYS A 347 -7.66 7.50 30.42
N LYS A 348 -8.96 7.43 30.75
CA LYS A 348 -9.44 7.26 32.14
C LYS A 348 -9.63 5.80 32.54
N ARG A 349 -9.35 4.86 31.66
CA ARG A 349 -9.38 3.44 32.01
C ARG A 349 -8.25 3.08 32.96
N THR A 350 -8.38 1.94 33.62
CA THR A 350 -7.33 1.33 34.45
C THR A 350 -7.03 -0.07 33.91
N PRO A 351 -5.90 -0.26 33.24
CA PRO A 351 -4.91 0.74 32.84
C PRO A 351 -5.44 1.73 31.77
N ALA A 352 -4.87 2.93 31.73
CA ALA A 352 -5.21 3.93 30.73
C ALA A 352 -4.81 3.46 29.32
N TYR A 353 -5.64 3.73 28.32
CA TYR A 353 -5.34 3.41 26.93
C TYR A 353 -4.91 4.65 26.15
N SER A 354 -3.82 4.51 25.41
CA SER A 354 -3.47 5.39 24.30
C SER A 354 -3.81 4.69 23.00
N VAL A 355 -4.19 5.43 21.96
CA VAL A 355 -4.51 4.86 20.66
C VAL A 355 -3.40 5.20 19.68
N PHE A 356 -2.83 4.17 19.09
CA PHE A 356 -1.79 4.28 18.07
C PHE A 356 -2.29 3.70 16.75
N PRO A 357 -2.70 4.56 15.80
CA PRO A 357 -2.95 4.12 14.44
C PRO A 357 -1.72 3.48 13.81
N ALA A 358 -1.89 2.36 13.13
CA ALA A 358 -0.82 1.70 12.41
C ALA A 358 -0.41 2.54 11.18
N TRP A 359 0.87 2.70 10.94
CA TRP A 359 1.42 3.73 10.05
C TRP A 359 0.81 3.78 8.64
N PHE A 360 0.91 2.71 7.88
CA PHE A 360 0.38 2.69 6.51
C PHE A 360 -1.06 2.19 6.44
N CYS A 361 -1.57 1.65 7.55
CA CYS A 361 -2.84 0.93 7.59
C CYS A 361 -4.02 1.85 7.91
N ASN A 362 -4.28 2.77 7.00
CA ASN A 362 -5.44 3.66 7.08
C ASN A 362 -6.03 3.93 5.71
N VAL A 363 -7.31 4.28 5.62
CA VAL A 363 -7.99 4.61 4.37
C VAL A 363 -9.29 5.38 4.63
N VAL A 364 -9.67 6.26 3.70
CA VAL A 364 -10.93 7.01 3.78
C VAL A 364 -12.00 6.35 2.90
N VAL A 365 -13.18 6.10 3.47
CA VAL A 365 -14.34 5.58 2.75
C VAL A 365 -15.59 6.40 3.13
N GLY A 366 -16.09 7.18 2.20
CA GLY A 366 -17.15 8.15 2.50
C GLY A 366 -16.69 9.19 3.53
N ASP A 367 -17.49 9.40 4.56
CA ASP A 367 -17.16 10.34 5.64
C ASP A 367 -16.34 9.71 6.78
N TRP A 368 -15.80 8.50 6.58
CA TRP A 368 -15.08 7.78 7.61
C TRP A 368 -13.63 7.54 7.23
N HIS A 369 -12.71 7.93 8.12
CA HIS A 369 -11.30 7.57 8.05
C HIS A 369 -11.05 6.35 8.93
N TYR A 370 -10.79 5.20 8.31
CA TYR A 370 -10.52 3.91 8.96
C TYR A 370 -9.03 3.72 9.20
N PHE A 371 -8.69 3.06 10.30
CA PHE A 371 -7.30 2.70 10.62
C PHE A 371 -7.24 1.47 11.53
N LEU A 372 -6.23 0.61 11.35
CA LEU A 372 -5.89 -0.36 12.39
C LEU A 372 -5.14 0.34 13.51
N CYS A 373 -5.39 -0.09 14.72
CA CYS A 373 -4.71 0.41 15.89
C CYS A 373 -4.65 -0.66 16.99
N PHE A 374 -3.83 -0.40 17.97
CA PHE A 374 -3.85 -1.08 19.25
C PHE A 374 -4.05 -0.05 20.35
N ALA A 375 -4.71 -0.45 21.41
CA ALA A 375 -4.88 0.35 22.59
C ALA A 375 -3.84 -0.11 23.62
N ASP A 376 -2.81 0.69 23.85
CA ASP A 376 -1.73 0.33 24.77
C ASP A 376 -2.06 0.73 26.20
N PRO A 377 -2.15 -0.24 27.13
CA PRO A 377 -2.09 0.08 28.54
C PRO A 377 -0.63 0.34 28.93
N ALA A 378 -0.29 1.57 29.19
CA ALA A 378 1.02 2.00 29.71
C ALA A 378 2.23 1.88 28.76
N SER A 379 2.09 2.35 27.53
CA SER A 379 3.16 2.48 26.52
C SER A 379 3.85 1.16 26.11
N LYS A 380 3.16 0.03 26.25
CA LYS A 380 3.63 -1.27 25.75
C LYS A 380 2.74 -1.67 24.59
N LEU A 381 3.29 -1.62 23.39
CA LEU A 381 2.63 -2.04 22.16
C LEU A 381 2.06 -3.46 22.32
N GLY A 382 0.74 -3.58 22.28
CA GLY A 382 0.08 -4.85 22.53
C GLY A 382 -1.46 -4.76 22.51
N PRO A 383 -2.12 -5.86 22.88
CA PRO A 383 -3.57 -5.92 22.90
C PRO A 383 -4.22 -4.91 23.86
N PRO A 384 -5.48 -4.54 23.64
CA PRO A 384 -6.34 -5.04 22.57
C PRO A 384 -6.06 -4.41 21.21
N TYR A 385 -6.30 -5.16 20.12
CA TYR A 385 -6.13 -4.76 18.73
C TYR A 385 -7.48 -4.43 18.14
N CYS A 386 -7.55 -3.27 17.48
CA CYS A 386 -8.81 -2.72 17.01
C CYS A 386 -8.73 -2.24 15.57
N ILE A 387 -9.87 -2.27 14.88
CA ILE A 387 -10.13 -1.31 13.84
C ILE A 387 -10.82 -0.11 14.46
N GLY A 388 -10.27 1.09 14.18
CA GLY A 388 -10.89 2.36 14.52
C GLY A 388 -11.41 3.05 13.29
N ARG A 389 -12.37 3.96 13.48
CA ARG A 389 -12.77 4.94 12.47
C ARG A 389 -13.14 6.27 13.09
N VAL A 390 -12.82 7.33 12.38
CA VAL A 390 -13.20 8.71 12.73
C VAL A 390 -14.12 9.24 11.65
N ASN A 391 -15.26 9.80 12.03
CA ASN A 391 -16.11 10.53 11.10
C ASN A 391 -15.52 11.91 10.88
N VAL A 392 -15.10 12.18 9.63
CA VAL A 392 -14.44 13.45 9.26
C VAL A 392 -15.40 14.63 9.17
N VAL A 393 -16.69 14.44 9.44
CA VAL A 393 -17.73 15.48 9.44
C VAL A 393 -18.30 15.72 10.83
N THR A 394 -18.59 14.65 11.60
CA THR A 394 -19.31 14.71 12.87
C THR A 394 -18.46 14.52 14.11
N ASP A 395 -17.17 14.23 13.97
CA ASP A 395 -16.21 13.94 15.03
C ASP A 395 -16.48 12.63 15.81
N ALA A 396 -17.43 11.81 15.40
CA ALA A 396 -17.67 10.52 16.02
C ALA A 396 -16.48 9.58 15.84
N VAL A 397 -16.10 8.87 16.90
CA VAL A 397 -15.02 7.88 16.89
C VAL A 397 -15.54 6.56 17.39
N GLU A 398 -15.31 5.50 16.62
CA GLU A 398 -15.73 4.14 16.95
C GLU A 398 -14.57 3.15 16.85
N TYR A 399 -14.56 2.17 17.75
CA TYR A 399 -13.61 1.06 17.76
C TYR A 399 -14.32 -0.28 17.81
N LEU A 400 -13.75 -1.26 17.11
CA LEU A 400 -14.14 -2.67 17.18
C LEU A 400 -12.88 -3.51 17.40
N GLU A 401 -12.84 -4.27 18.49
CA GLU A 401 -11.78 -5.24 18.71
C GLU A 401 -11.83 -6.34 17.62
N LEU A 402 -10.65 -6.79 17.19
CA LEU A 402 -10.48 -7.81 16.16
C LEU A 402 -9.73 -9.02 16.72
N PRO A 403 -10.03 -10.25 16.25
CA PRO A 403 -9.19 -11.40 16.55
C PRO A 403 -7.83 -11.22 15.86
N VAL A 404 -6.74 -11.46 16.57
CA VAL A 404 -5.37 -11.25 16.04
C VAL A 404 -4.91 -12.37 15.13
N GLN A 405 -5.51 -13.55 15.27
CA GLN A 405 -5.18 -14.73 14.48
C GLN A 405 -6.41 -15.60 14.30
N VAL A 406 -6.45 -16.35 13.23
CA VAL A 406 -7.37 -17.46 13.01
C VAL A 406 -6.56 -18.72 12.77
N VAL A 407 -6.81 -19.76 13.54
CA VAL A 407 -6.20 -21.08 13.38
C VAL A 407 -7.20 -21.98 12.68
N ARG A 408 -6.81 -22.49 11.53
CA ARG A 408 -7.62 -23.35 10.66
C ARG A 408 -6.94 -24.68 10.45
N GLU A 409 -7.52 -25.71 11.03
CA GLU A 409 -7.10 -27.10 10.86
C GLU A 409 -8.15 -27.86 10.04
N ALA A 410 -7.70 -28.90 9.34
CA ALA A 410 -8.60 -29.73 8.56
C ALA A 410 -9.64 -30.42 9.46
N GLY A 411 -10.92 -30.31 9.10
CA GLY A 411 -12.02 -30.94 9.84
C GLY A 411 -12.40 -30.25 11.16
N SER A 412 -11.75 -29.16 11.55
CA SER A 412 -12.04 -28.42 12.76
C SER A 412 -12.72 -27.07 12.47
N PRO A 413 -13.57 -26.55 13.36
CA PRO A 413 -14.06 -25.17 13.27
C PRO A 413 -12.93 -24.14 13.34
N ASP A 414 -13.17 -22.94 12.82
CA ASP A 414 -12.25 -21.81 12.97
C ASP A 414 -12.07 -21.47 14.46
N ARG A 415 -10.80 -21.36 14.89
CA ARG A 415 -10.46 -20.91 16.23
C ARG A 415 -9.82 -19.53 16.18
N PHE A 416 -10.51 -18.54 16.69
CA PHE A 416 -10.02 -17.16 16.77
C PHE A 416 -9.21 -16.93 18.05
N VAL A 417 -8.08 -16.23 17.90
CA VAL A 417 -7.23 -15.78 19.00
C VAL A 417 -7.48 -14.30 19.25
N TRP A 418 -7.74 -13.95 20.49
CA TRP A 418 -8.09 -12.60 20.92
C TRP A 418 -7.10 -12.07 21.95
N ASN A 419 -6.83 -10.77 21.92
CA ASN A 419 -6.13 -10.03 22.99
C ASN A 419 -4.80 -10.67 23.42
N GLN A 420 -4.09 -11.29 22.51
CA GLN A 420 -2.82 -11.96 22.75
C GLN A 420 -1.87 -11.72 21.59
N ALA A 421 -0.68 -11.20 21.87
CA ALA A 421 0.36 -11.04 20.86
C ALA A 421 0.68 -12.37 20.17
N GLN A 422 0.80 -12.36 18.86
CA GLN A 422 1.10 -13.52 18.02
C GLN A 422 2.34 -13.23 17.17
N THR A 423 3.12 -14.25 16.93
CA THR A 423 4.32 -14.21 16.10
C THR A 423 4.26 -15.26 14.99
N SER A 424 5.16 -15.15 14.04
CA SER A 424 5.37 -16.14 12.98
C SER A 424 6.85 -16.43 12.80
N SER A 425 7.16 -17.46 12.02
CA SER A 425 8.49 -17.81 11.59
C SER A 425 8.49 -18.06 10.09
N THR A 426 9.39 -17.40 9.36
CA THR A 426 9.63 -17.62 7.93
C THR A 426 11.12 -17.58 7.67
N ILE A 427 11.67 -18.64 7.10
CA ILE A 427 13.11 -18.75 6.84
C ILE A 427 13.38 -18.57 5.35
N ASN A 428 14.21 -17.59 5.02
CA ASN A 428 14.63 -17.30 3.65
C ASN A 428 15.81 -18.20 3.20
N SER A 429 16.25 -18.04 1.95
CA SER A 429 17.37 -18.80 1.39
C SER A 429 18.71 -18.54 2.11
N ARG A 430 18.78 -17.47 2.90
CA ARG A 430 19.97 -17.08 3.67
C ARG A 430 19.97 -17.66 5.09
N GLY A 431 18.97 -18.50 5.43
CA GLY A 431 18.81 -19.07 6.75
C GLY A 431 18.42 -18.04 7.82
N ILE A 432 17.86 -16.90 7.41
CA ILE A 432 17.37 -15.86 8.30
C ILE A 432 15.88 -16.07 8.48
N ASP A 433 15.44 -16.13 9.74
CA ASP A 433 14.03 -16.05 10.08
C ASP A 433 13.58 -14.58 10.00
N ALA A 434 13.04 -14.19 8.85
CA ALA A 434 12.64 -12.81 8.59
C ALA A 434 11.52 -12.35 9.52
N ALA A 435 10.50 -13.20 9.77
CA ALA A 435 9.44 -12.91 10.71
C ALA A 435 9.92 -12.98 12.17
N GLY A 436 10.94 -13.75 12.43
CA GLY A 436 11.56 -13.94 13.73
C GLY A 436 12.55 -12.85 14.17
N ASP A 437 12.73 -11.79 13.39
CA ASP A 437 13.59 -10.66 13.79
C ASP A 437 13.18 -10.15 15.20
N PRO A 438 14.16 -9.88 16.09
CA PRO A 438 13.87 -9.42 17.46
C PRO A 438 12.95 -8.20 17.56
N ARG A 439 12.91 -7.38 16.53
CA ARG A 439 12.02 -6.21 16.44
C ARG A 439 10.61 -6.60 16.00
N SER A 440 10.45 -7.68 15.25
CA SER A 440 9.16 -8.25 14.79
C SER A 440 8.63 -9.33 15.72
N LYS A 441 9.49 -9.96 16.53
CA LYS A 441 9.14 -11.09 17.41
C LYS A 441 8.04 -10.82 18.42
N ARG A 442 7.75 -9.56 18.68
CA ARG A 442 6.82 -9.18 19.74
C ARG A 442 5.38 -9.33 19.31
N ASP A 443 5.09 -9.06 18.03
CA ASP A 443 3.71 -9.00 17.57
C ASP A 443 3.61 -8.83 16.06
N GLY A 444 2.83 -9.68 15.40
CA GLY A 444 2.48 -9.55 13.99
C GLY A 444 1.56 -8.37 13.66
N TRP A 445 1.15 -7.62 14.65
CA TRP A 445 0.48 -6.33 14.52
C TRP A 445 1.42 -5.14 14.71
N TYR A 446 2.69 -5.35 14.56
CA TYR A 446 3.65 -4.28 14.74
C TYR A 446 3.31 -3.07 13.87
N TRP A 447 3.06 -1.98 14.50
CA TRP A 447 2.37 -0.79 14.00
C TRP A 447 2.99 -0.11 12.78
N CYS A 448 4.30 -0.32 12.55
CA CYS A 448 5.01 0.40 11.52
C CYS A 448 4.98 -0.27 10.13
N PHE A 449 4.58 -1.52 9.99
CA PHE A 449 4.88 -2.27 8.76
C PHE A 449 3.68 -2.97 8.11
N LEU A 450 2.50 -2.64 8.53
CA LEU A 450 1.27 -3.13 7.90
C LEU A 450 1.08 -2.47 6.53
N GLY A 451 0.67 -3.24 5.54
CA GLY A 451 0.34 -2.71 4.21
C GLY A 451 -0.85 -1.75 4.24
N SER A 452 -0.90 -0.82 3.29
CA SER A 452 -2.07 0.05 3.12
C SER A 452 -3.32 -0.75 2.82
N PRO A 453 -4.50 -0.40 3.38
CA PRO A 453 -5.75 -1.06 3.04
C PRO A 453 -6.11 -0.88 1.57
N THR A 454 -6.68 -1.92 0.97
CA THR A 454 -7.27 -1.84 -0.36
C THR A 454 -8.79 -1.74 -0.25
N VAL A 455 -9.39 -0.85 -1.01
CA VAL A 455 -10.84 -0.68 -1.07
C VAL A 455 -11.37 -1.10 -2.43
N VAL A 456 -12.26 -2.09 -2.46
CA VAL A 456 -12.99 -2.46 -3.67
C VAL A 456 -14.48 -2.26 -3.42
N ASN A 457 -15.10 -1.36 -4.18
CA ASN A 457 -16.43 -0.84 -3.88
C ASN A 457 -16.44 -0.24 -2.47
N ASP A 458 -17.12 -0.88 -1.54
CA ASP A 458 -17.23 -0.46 -0.14
C ASP A 458 -16.56 -1.43 0.83
N LYS A 459 -15.83 -2.42 0.31
CA LYS A 459 -15.14 -3.42 1.13
C LYS A 459 -13.69 -3.01 1.32
N ILE A 460 -13.28 -2.89 2.57
CA ILE A 460 -11.93 -2.56 2.98
C ILE A 460 -11.21 -3.87 3.30
N PHE A 461 -10.11 -4.14 2.63
CA PHE A 461 -9.25 -5.29 2.85
C PHE A 461 -8.01 -4.83 3.59
N ILE A 462 -7.78 -5.38 4.78
CA ILE A 462 -6.68 -5.00 5.67
C ILE A 462 -5.90 -6.25 6.04
N THR A 463 -4.61 -6.30 5.72
CA THR A 463 -3.76 -7.44 6.01
C THR A 463 -2.75 -7.10 7.10
N THR A 464 -2.66 -7.95 8.14
CA THR A 464 -1.62 -7.88 9.16
C THR A 464 -0.38 -8.66 8.75
N MET A 465 0.74 -8.44 9.43
CA MET A 465 1.97 -9.17 9.14
C MET A 465 1.85 -10.68 9.36
N LEU A 466 0.91 -11.13 10.20
CA LEU A 466 0.58 -12.55 10.38
C LEU A 466 -0.14 -13.19 9.18
N GLY A 467 -0.35 -12.45 8.09
CA GLY A 467 -1.09 -12.91 6.93
C GLY A 467 -2.61 -13.01 7.15
N ILE A 468 -3.14 -12.36 8.18
CA ILE A 468 -4.58 -12.27 8.42
C ILE A 468 -5.13 -11.08 7.67
N THR A 469 -6.16 -11.32 6.85
CA THR A 469 -6.86 -10.25 6.12
C THR A 469 -8.28 -10.11 6.63
N TYR A 470 -8.57 -8.94 7.19
CA TYR A 470 -9.93 -8.54 7.55
C TYR A 470 -10.63 -7.92 6.36
N VAL A 471 -11.91 -8.26 6.19
CA VAL A 471 -12.79 -7.60 5.22
C VAL A 471 -13.83 -6.82 5.98
N ILE A 472 -13.79 -5.50 5.86
CA ILE A 472 -14.68 -4.59 6.58
C ILE A 472 -15.67 -3.95 5.61
N ASN A 473 -16.93 -3.83 6.01
CA ASN A 473 -17.92 -3.04 5.29
C ASN A 473 -17.69 -1.53 5.59
N GLY A 474 -17.03 -0.84 4.70
CA GLY A 474 -16.70 0.59 4.86
C GLY A 474 -17.91 1.53 4.88
N ARG A 475 -19.12 1.06 4.50
CA ARG A 475 -20.40 1.81 4.62
C ARG A 475 -21.27 1.35 5.76
N ALA A 476 -20.76 0.54 6.68
CA ALA A 476 -21.52 0.15 7.84
C ALA A 476 -21.94 1.39 8.65
N LYS A 477 -23.23 1.52 8.97
CA LYS A 477 -23.76 2.63 9.78
C LYS A 477 -23.12 2.64 11.17
N VAL A 478 -22.88 1.47 11.72
CA VAL A 478 -22.27 1.23 13.03
C VAL A 478 -21.09 0.28 12.83
N LEU A 479 -19.98 0.55 13.49
CA LEU A 479 -18.81 -0.32 13.46
C LEU A 479 -18.98 -1.45 14.49
N ASP A 480 -19.78 -2.46 14.15
CA ASP A 480 -20.10 -3.61 14.99
C ASP A 480 -19.65 -4.95 14.35
N ALA A 481 -20.02 -6.08 14.96
CA ALA A 481 -19.72 -7.41 14.42
C ALA A 481 -20.17 -7.61 12.97
N LYS A 482 -21.24 -6.95 12.53
CA LYS A 482 -21.75 -7.06 11.14
C LYS A 482 -20.91 -6.26 10.15
N ALA A 483 -20.15 -5.28 10.64
CA ALA A 483 -19.20 -4.54 9.81
C ALA A 483 -17.98 -5.40 9.45
N LEU A 484 -17.59 -6.36 10.29
CA LEU A 484 -16.55 -7.36 10.00
C LEU A 484 -17.13 -8.47 9.13
N CYS A 485 -16.95 -8.37 7.80
CA CYS A 485 -17.50 -9.33 6.84
C CYS A 485 -16.77 -10.68 6.85
N ALA A 486 -15.44 -10.66 7.03
CA ALA A 486 -14.63 -11.87 7.03
C ALA A 486 -13.29 -11.66 7.75
N VAL A 487 -12.73 -12.79 8.20
CA VAL A 487 -11.33 -12.92 8.67
C VAL A 487 -10.71 -14.05 7.86
N ASN A 488 -9.75 -13.74 7.01
CA ASN A 488 -9.14 -14.66 6.07
C ASN A 488 -7.67 -14.87 6.41
N ASP A 489 -7.06 -15.97 5.92
CA ASP A 489 -5.64 -16.24 6.07
C ASP A 489 -4.93 -16.36 4.72
N LEU A 490 -3.63 -16.09 4.73
CA LEU A 490 -2.69 -16.30 3.62
C LEU A 490 -1.82 -17.55 3.82
N GLY A 491 -2.13 -18.37 4.82
CA GLY A 491 -1.41 -19.60 5.12
C GLY A 491 -1.56 -20.04 6.56
N THR A 492 -0.76 -21.02 6.95
CA THR A 492 -0.82 -21.62 8.29
C THR A 492 -0.42 -20.60 9.37
N ALA A 493 -1.19 -20.56 10.45
CA ALA A 493 -0.90 -19.72 11.60
C ALA A 493 0.49 -20.04 12.19
N GLY A 494 1.28 -19.00 12.47
CA GLY A 494 2.64 -19.12 12.99
C GLY A 494 3.72 -19.42 11.92
N GLN A 495 3.32 -19.60 10.65
CA GLN A 495 4.23 -19.87 9.52
C GLN A 495 4.05 -18.90 8.35
N THR A 496 3.23 -17.88 8.54
CA THR A 496 2.88 -16.92 7.49
C THR A 496 3.29 -15.52 7.90
N TRP A 497 3.92 -14.80 6.97
CA TRP A 497 4.29 -13.40 7.15
C TRP A 497 4.01 -12.63 5.88
N SER A 498 3.39 -11.46 5.98
CA SER A 498 3.05 -10.60 4.85
C SER A 498 3.20 -9.13 5.22
N LEU A 499 3.73 -8.35 4.28
CA LEU A 499 3.84 -6.89 4.40
C LEU A 499 3.07 -6.17 3.28
N ASN A 500 2.13 -6.89 2.64
CA ASN A 500 1.57 -6.49 1.37
C ASN A 500 0.10 -6.15 1.45
N SER A 501 -0.27 -5.19 0.61
CA SER A 501 -1.66 -4.88 0.32
C SER A 501 -2.24 -5.86 -0.69
N VAL A 502 -3.54 -6.05 -0.65
CA VAL A 502 -4.29 -6.81 -1.65
C VAL A 502 -4.34 -6.03 -2.95
N SER A 503 -4.11 -6.69 -4.08
CA SER A 503 -4.35 -6.15 -5.43
C SER A 503 -5.63 -6.74 -6.01
N TYR A 504 -6.42 -5.93 -6.70
CA TYR A 504 -7.68 -6.36 -7.31
C TYR A 504 -7.66 -6.16 -8.83
N ALA A 505 -7.94 -7.21 -9.59
CA ALA A 505 -8.10 -7.11 -11.03
C ALA A 505 -9.09 -8.16 -11.55
N GLY A 506 -9.99 -7.74 -12.44
CA GLY A 506 -10.87 -8.64 -13.16
C GLY A 506 -11.77 -9.53 -12.29
N GLY A 507 -12.19 -9.08 -11.11
CA GLY A 507 -13.02 -9.86 -10.19
C GLY A 507 -12.25 -10.79 -9.25
N ARG A 508 -10.92 -10.72 -9.24
CA ARG A 508 -10.02 -11.52 -8.41
C ARG A 508 -9.17 -10.67 -7.50
N LEU A 509 -8.71 -11.28 -6.42
CA LEU A 509 -7.69 -10.70 -5.56
C LEU A 509 -6.37 -11.44 -5.81
N TYR A 510 -5.29 -10.67 -5.82
CA TYR A 510 -3.92 -11.16 -5.86
C TYR A 510 -3.23 -10.70 -4.60
N HIS A 511 -2.64 -11.65 -3.88
CA HIS A 511 -1.97 -11.38 -2.63
C HIS A 511 -0.72 -12.22 -2.50
N ARG A 512 0.12 -11.90 -1.50
CA ARG A 512 1.29 -12.71 -1.21
C ARG A 512 1.63 -12.73 0.26
N SER A 513 2.20 -13.86 0.69
CA SER A 513 3.10 -13.93 1.85
C SER A 513 4.51 -13.52 1.41
N MET A 514 5.53 -13.73 2.23
CA MET A 514 6.92 -13.46 1.84
C MET A 514 7.33 -14.27 0.60
N LYS A 515 6.94 -15.54 0.52
CA LYS A 515 7.32 -16.47 -0.55
C LYS A 515 6.19 -16.93 -1.47
N GLU A 516 4.97 -17.00 -0.96
CA GLU A 516 3.83 -17.47 -1.76
C GLU A 516 3.11 -16.31 -2.41
N VAL A 517 2.74 -16.51 -3.67
CA VAL A 517 1.84 -15.63 -4.42
C VAL A 517 0.55 -16.38 -4.64
N VAL A 518 -0.59 -15.76 -4.36
CA VAL A 518 -1.90 -16.41 -4.42
C VAL A 518 -2.88 -15.59 -5.24
N CYS A 519 -3.67 -16.28 -6.08
CA CYS A 519 -4.86 -15.75 -6.73
C CYS A 519 -6.10 -16.26 -6.02
N ILE A 520 -6.93 -15.35 -5.55
CA ILE A 520 -8.12 -15.61 -4.75
C ILE A 520 -9.35 -15.28 -5.59
N GLY A 521 -10.30 -16.21 -5.61
CA GLY A 521 -11.56 -16.08 -6.31
C GLY A 521 -12.20 -17.44 -6.57
N THR A 522 -13.37 -17.45 -7.19
CA THR A 522 -13.98 -18.63 -7.76
C THR A 522 -13.50 -18.82 -9.20
N GLU A 523 -13.62 -20.04 -9.75
CA GLU A 523 -13.13 -20.39 -11.08
C GLU A 523 -13.50 -19.39 -12.20
N TRP A 524 -12.72 -19.41 -13.27
CA TRP A 524 -12.86 -18.54 -14.43
C TRP A 524 -14.27 -18.53 -15.00
N LEU A 525 -14.96 -17.40 -14.92
CA LEU A 525 -15.93 -17.07 -15.94
C LEU A 525 -15.13 -16.62 -17.18
N PRO A 526 -15.29 -17.25 -18.33
CA PRO A 526 -14.60 -16.83 -19.54
C PRO A 526 -14.93 -15.37 -19.79
N ILE A 527 -13.91 -14.54 -19.96
CA ILE A 527 -14.08 -13.20 -20.50
C ILE A 527 -14.60 -13.43 -21.92
N TYR A 528 -15.88 -13.15 -22.16
CA TYR A 528 -16.41 -13.06 -23.51
C TYR A 528 -15.66 -11.91 -24.18
N GLU A 529 -14.62 -12.23 -24.96
CA GLU A 529 -14.15 -11.35 -26.01
C GLU A 529 -15.34 -11.13 -26.94
N GLY A 530 -15.91 -9.94 -26.92
CA GLY A 530 -16.93 -9.54 -27.85
C GLY A 530 -16.36 -9.71 -29.26
N ARG A 531 -16.67 -10.82 -29.93
CA ARG A 531 -16.50 -10.92 -31.37
C ARG A 531 -17.34 -9.79 -31.97
N ASN A 532 -16.67 -8.81 -32.51
CA ASN A 532 -17.26 -7.92 -33.49
C ASN A 532 -17.74 -8.79 -34.66
N GLY A 533 -19.00 -9.13 -34.59
CA GLY A 533 -19.67 -9.78 -35.70
C GLY A 533 -19.81 -8.78 -36.85
N ASN A 534 -18.86 -8.77 -37.76
CA ASN A 534 -19.15 -8.33 -39.13
C ASN A 534 -20.02 -9.37 -39.78
N GLY A 535 -21.31 -9.12 -39.73
CA GLY A 535 -22.26 -9.84 -40.54
C GLY A 535 -22.13 -9.42 -42.00
N ASP A 536 -21.45 -10.24 -42.79
CA ASP A 536 -21.64 -10.23 -44.24
C ASP A 536 -22.83 -11.13 -44.58
N GLY A 537 -23.94 -10.46 -44.85
CA GLY A 537 -25.06 -11.11 -45.52
C GLY A 537 -24.71 -11.40 -46.97
N LYS A 538 -24.83 -12.68 -47.37
CA LYS A 538 -25.20 -13.06 -48.77
C LYS A 538 -25.90 -14.41 -48.78
N ASN A 539 -27.14 -14.33 -49.17
CA ASN A 539 -27.96 -15.22 -49.99
C ASN A 539 -27.51 -16.67 -50.21
N ARG A 540 -28.28 -17.64 -49.75
CA ARG A 540 -29.17 -18.47 -50.62
C ARG A 540 -30.08 -19.34 -49.76
#